data_fe6804a1b86a4f8ff8f79f9c4d11e8c9
#
_entry.id   fe6804a1b86a4f8ff8f79f9c4d11e8c9
#
_cell.length_a   1.000
_cell.length_b   1.000
_cell.length_c   1.000
_cell.angle_alpha   90.00
_cell.angle_beta   90.00
_cell.angle_gamma   90.00
#
_symmetry.space_group_name_H-M   'P 1'
#
loop_
_entity.id
_entity.type
_entity.pdbx_description
1 polymer ?
#
loop_
_entity_poly.entity_id
_entity_poly.type
_entity_poly.pdbx_seq_one_letter_code
_entity_poly.pdbx_strand_id
1 'polypeptide(L)'
;MNKLSAISIGLLLVQSAYAENNTMLSAASQFNPSISLILDGNYYHDNKKGAAGEYLEEIAGISHTVHDAHAHGGHGLEQGFNLGESELVISAVIDPYFDGKLTLAIDGEGTTELEEAWLQTRMIPAGLKVKMGKFLSDIGYLNNQHPHTWDFADQNLAYSSLLGEHGLMDTGVQLTWLAPTPFYALFGVEALQGSNQERFGALVDEELAHETIDEANMLGSFSEHRAGPRINTVFAKFAPDLGTNHALQWGLSYAQAKQYQQLLDEDETAQSGDELALNGKQTLIGADIVYKWDSAGQYGQGDFKVIAEYLKLKKDMSVVASGVGVDTDADSVLDEFPLAVASQVTGTQDAYSLQASYGIASRWQIAVRHDATGNTNELNEAGNKISFKDSSRNSIAVSFYASEFSRLRLQASQADLADETGKVEKVNQLFLQYTHSLGQHGAHKF
;
A
#
# COMPACT_ATOMS: atom_id res chain seq x y z
N MET A 1 20.13 -19.90 -17.56
CA MET A 1 21.53 -19.45 -17.82
C MET A 1 21.53 -17.96 -17.53
N ASN A 2 22.20 -17.48 -16.53
CA ASN A 2 22.71 -16.12 -16.29
C ASN A 2 22.65 -15.67 -14.81
N LYS A 3 22.73 -16.62 -13.87
CA LYS A 3 22.92 -16.29 -12.44
C LYS A 3 24.39 -15.91 -12.08
N LEU A 4 25.30 -16.01 -13.02
CA LEU A 4 26.73 -15.73 -12.79
C LEU A 4 27.17 -14.27 -13.12
N SER A 5 26.37 -13.53 -13.89
CA SER A 5 26.72 -12.17 -14.30
C SER A 5 26.53 -11.11 -13.21
N ALA A 6 25.54 -11.31 -12.32
CA ALA A 6 25.26 -10.34 -11.24
C ALA A 6 26.32 -10.34 -10.12
N ILE A 7 26.86 -11.51 -9.82
CA ILE A 7 27.93 -11.67 -8.79
C ILE A 7 29.26 -11.06 -9.28
N SER A 8 29.54 -11.13 -10.59
CA SER A 8 30.75 -10.57 -11.18
C SER A 8 30.80 -9.04 -11.18
N ILE A 9 29.64 -8.37 -11.27
CA ILE A 9 29.55 -6.91 -11.21
C ILE A 9 29.79 -6.41 -9.77
N GLY A 10 29.27 -7.11 -8.78
CA GLY A 10 29.50 -6.77 -7.37
C GLY A 10 30.97 -6.92 -6.94
N LEU A 11 31.69 -7.93 -7.46
CA LEU A 11 33.09 -8.16 -7.14
C LEU A 11 34.04 -7.14 -7.82
N LEU A 12 33.70 -6.66 -9.02
CA LEU A 12 34.49 -5.65 -9.74
C LEU A 12 34.41 -4.27 -9.06
N LEU A 13 33.33 -3.95 -8.37
CA LEU A 13 33.18 -2.69 -7.63
C LEU A 13 33.97 -2.70 -6.31
N VAL A 14 34.20 -3.86 -5.72
CA VAL A 14 35.00 -3.99 -4.48
C VAL A 14 36.49 -3.99 -4.76
N GLN A 15 36.95 -4.48 -5.92
CA GLN A 15 38.39 -4.51 -6.26
C GLN A 15 38.97 -3.17 -6.73
N SER A 16 38.12 -2.23 -7.19
CA SER A 16 38.60 -0.88 -7.56
C SER A 16 38.85 0.05 -6.36
N ALA A 17 38.49 -0.35 -5.15
CA ALA A 17 38.65 0.44 -3.93
C ALA A 17 40.07 0.38 -3.31
N TYR A 18 41.01 -0.40 -3.87
CA TYR A 18 42.36 -0.59 -3.31
C TYR A 18 43.53 -0.10 -4.19
N ALA A 19 43.27 0.65 -5.26
CA ALA A 19 44.33 1.17 -6.13
C ALA A 19 44.42 2.70 -6.05
N GLU A 20 45.37 3.14 -5.25
CA GLU A 20 46.15 4.39 -5.28
C GLU A 20 45.57 5.67 -5.88
N ASN A 21 45.45 6.66 -5.04
CA ASN A 21 45.70 8.10 -5.11
C ASN A 21 44.55 8.97 -4.57
N ASN A 22 44.89 9.72 -3.54
CA ASN A 22 44.04 10.57 -2.71
C ASN A 22 43.28 11.71 -3.41
N THR A 23 43.39 11.88 -4.72
CA THR A 23 42.64 12.91 -5.49
C THR A 23 41.46 12.37 -6.27
N MET A 24 41.36 11.05 -6.52
CA MET A 24 40.21 10.44 -7.14
C MET A 24 39.12 9.96 -6.13
N LEU A 25 39.49 9.77 -4.87
CA LEU A 25 38.59 9.35 -3.82
C LEU A 25 37.44 10.36 -3.56
N SER A 26 37.65 11.66 -3.79
CA SER A 26 36.61 12.68 -3.59
C SER A 26 35.52 12.67 -4.67
N ALA A 27 35.85 12.30 -5.90
CA ALA A 27 34.88 12.21 -6.97
C ALA A 27 34.14 10.85 -6.95
N ALA A 28 34.84 9.76 -6.66
CA ALA A 28 34.26 8.44 -6.54
C ALA A 28 33.29 8.31 -5.34
N SER A 29 33.55 9.01 -4.24
CA SER A 29 32.69 9.01 -3.05
C SER A 29 31.39 9.76 -3.27
N GLN A 30 31.28 10.67 -4.22
CA GLN A 30 30.06 11.38 -4.54
C GLN A 30 29.03 10.53 -5.30
N PHE A 31 29.48 9.48 -5.98
CA PHE A 31 28.63 8.58 -6.77
C PHE A 31 28.53 7.17 -6.16
N ASN A 32 29.06 6.96 -4.98
CA ASN A 32 28.99 5.67 -4.32
C ASN A 32 27.57 5.43 -3.80
N PRO A 33 26.86 4.36 -4.24
CA PRO A 33 25.52 4.09 -3.78
C PRO A 33 25.51 3.77 -2.28
N SER A 34 24.53 4.30 -1.58
CA SER A 34 24.16 3.87 -0.26
C SER A 34 23.40 2.55 -0.36
N ILE A 35 23.87 1.52 0.31
CA ILE A 35 23.23 0.20 0.35
C ILE A 35 22.84 -0.07 1.80
N SER A 36 21.57 -0.39 2.01
CA SER A 36 21.07 -0.88 3.29
C SER A 36 20.27 -2.15 3.10
N LEU A 37 20.36 -3.04 4.08
CA LEU A 37 19.55 -4.24 4.20
C LEU A 37 18.76 -4.13 5.50
N ILE A 38 17.44 -4.21 5.40
CA ILE A 38 16.54 -4.22 6.53
C ILE A 38 16.05 -5.65 6.68
N LEU A 39 16.29 -6.23 7.85
CA LEU A 39 15.84 -7.56 8.22
C LEU A 39 14.70 -7.42 9.20
N ASP A 40 13.57 -8.04 8.90
CA ASP A 40 12.41 -8.12 9.77
C ASP A 40 12.06 -9.57 10.08
N GLY A 41 11.73 -9.82 11.33
CA GLY A 41 11.26 -11.12 11.77
C GLY A 41 10.28 -10.94 12.91
N ASN A 42 9.25 -11.79 12.95
CA ASN A 42 8.24 -11.71 13.98
C ASN A 42 7.81 -13.08 14.49
N TYR A 43 7.38 -13.10 15.74
CA TYR A 43 6.57 -14.16 16.31
C TYR A 43 5.13 -13.66 16.34
N TYR A 44 4.23 -14.40 15.72
CA TYR A 44 2.82 -14.06 15.57
C TYR A 44 1.91 -15.07 16.24
N HIS A 45 0.85 -14.58 16.87
CA HIS A 45 -0.22 -15.38 17.42
C HIS A 45 -1.56 -14.66 17.33
N ASP A 46 -2.61 -15.38 16.94
CA ASP A 46 -3.98 -14.90 16.94
C ASP A 46 -4.95 -15.92 17.52
N ASN A 47 -6.19 -15.48 17.80
CA ASN A 47 -7.25 -16.35 18.31
C ASN A 47 -8.02 -17.08 17.19
N LYS A 48 -7.64 -16.92 15.93
CA LYS A 48 -8.23 -17.52 14.72
C LYS A 48 -7.34 -18.61 14.11
N LYS A 49 -6.30 -19.04 14.80
CA LYS A 49 -5.36 -20.11 14.41
C LYS A 49 -4.56 -19.79 13.14
N GLY A 50 -4.23 -18.54 12.91
CA GLY A 50 -3.50 -18.06 11.74
C GLY A 50 -4.40 -17.43 10.66
N ALA A 51 -5.70 -17.63 10.72
CA ALA A 51 -6.65 -17.13 9.74
C ALA A 51 -7.12 -15.67 9.99
N ALA A 52 -6.39 -14.89 10.81
CA ALA A 52 -6.81 -13.50 11.08
C ALA A 52 -6.76 -12.62 9.83
N GLY A 53 -5.88 -12.91 8.88
CA GLY A 53 -5.79 -12.24 7.58
C GLY A 53 -7.08 -12.37 6.77
N GLU A 54 -7.65 -13.59 6.68
CA GLU A 54 -8.89 -13.87 5.97
C GLU A 54 -10.04 -12.98 6.46
N TYR A 55 -10.19 -12.81 7.78
CA TYR A 55 -11.21 -11.92 8.36
C TYR A 55 -10.97 -10.42 8.04
N LEU A 56 -9.73 -10.01 7.81
CA LEU A 56 -9.41 -8.65 7.39
C LEU A 56 -9.77 -8.43 5.92
N GLU A 57 -9.64 -9.46 5.09
CA GLU A 57 -10.04 -9.45 3.68
C GLU A 57 -11.56 -9.45 3.51
N GLU A 58 -12.28 -10.17 4.35
CA GLU A 58 -13.75 -10.28 4.36
C GLU A 58 -14.48 -9.07 4.97
N ILE A 59 -13.79 -7.99 5.34
CA ILE A 59 -14.44 -6.79 5.90
C ILE A 59 -15.50 -6.28 4.93
N ALA A 60 -16.74 -6.19 5.43
CA ALA A 60 -17.89 -5.73 4.66
C ALA A 60 -17.68 -4.37 4.00
N GLY A 61 -18.12 -4.25 2.78
CA GLY A 61 -18.13 -2.98 2.06
C GLY A 61 -17.81 -3.12 0.60
N ILE A 62 -17.62 -1.97 -0.02
CA ILE A 62 -17.37 -1.86 -1.45
C ILE A 62 -15.93 -2.16 -1.86
N SER A 63 -15.10 -2.56 -0.92
CA SER A 63 -13.65 -2.76 -1.12
C SER A 63 -13.26 -4.22 -1.24
N HIS A 64 -14.20 -5.16 -1.42
CA HIS A 64 -13.86 -6.56 -1.64
C HIS A 64 -12.81 -6.68 -2.74
N THR A 65 -11.81 -7.48 -2.48
CA THR A 65 -10.85 -7.93 -3.49
C THR A 65 -11.49 -9.01 -4.35
N VAL A 66 -11.07 -9.09 -5.58
CA VAL A 66 -11.15 -10.32 -6.35
C VAL A 66 -10.32 -11.33 -5.56
N HIS A 67 -10.89 -12.48 -5.19
CA HIS A 67 -10.10 -13.62 -4.79
C HIS A 67 -9.35 -14.09 -6.03
N ASP A 68 -8.19 -13.54 -6.21
CA ASP A 68 -7.25 -14.04 -7.20
C ASP A 68 -6.51 -15.21 -6.54
N ALA A 69 -6.60 -16.41 -7.11
CA ALA A 69 -5.85 -17.57 -6.65
C ALA A 69 -4.32 -17.32 -6.71
N HIS A 70 -3.92 -16.20 -7.31
CA HIS A 70 -2.57 -15.67 -7.39
C HIS A 70 -2.42 -14.27 -6.78
N ALA A 71 -3.51 -13.65 -6.27
CA ALA A 71 -3.32 -12.51 -5.40
C ALA A 71 -2.46 -13.02 -4.25
N HIS A 72 -1.26 -12.54 -4.15
CA HIS A 72 -0.44 -12.62 -2.95
C HIS A 72 -1.15 -11.83 -1.85
N GLY A 73 -2.40 -12.25 -1.60
CA GLY A 73 -3.23 -11.79 -0.50
C GLY A 73 -2.39 -11.96 0.73
N GLY A 74 -2.30 -10.94 1.49
CA GLY A 74 -1.36 -10.78 2.58
C GLY A 74 -1.05 -12.12 3.19
N HIS A 75 0.18 -12.56 3.02
CA HIS A 75 0.63 -13.83 3.55
C HIS A 75 0.21 -13.88 5.00
N GLY A 76 -0.93 -14.54 5.25
CA GLY A 76 -1.48 -14.63 6.58
C GLY A 76 -0.36 -15.12 7.46
N LEU A 77 0.12 -14.29 8.38
CA LEU A 77 1.23 -14.65 9.23
C LEU A 77 0.90 -15.97 9.90
N GLU A 78 1.70 -16.98 9.65
CA GLU A 78 1.53 -18.26 10.31
C GLU A 78 1.72 -18.08 11.81
N GLN A 79 1.01 -18.88 12.61
CA GLN A 79 1.22 -18.91 14.05
C GLN A 79 2.66 -19.37 14.36
N GLY A 80 3.40 -18.54 15.07
CA GLY A 80 4.79 -18.83 15.42
C GLY A 80 5.77 -17.86 14.77
N PHE A 81 6.94 -18.35 14.39
CA PHE A 81 8.00 -17.51 13.84
C PHE A 81 7.83 -17.34 12.33
N ASN A 82 7.82 -16.09 11.90
CA ASN A 82 7.77 -15.70 10.51
C ASN A 82 8.96 -14.80 10.20
N LEU A 83 9.54 -14.97 9.02
CA LEU A 83 10.38 -13.94 8.44
C LEU A 83 9.43 -12.87 7.90
N GLY A 84 9.56 -11.64 8.42
CA GLY A 84 8.85 -10.49 7.86
C GLY A 84 9.47 -10.05 6.54
N GLU A 85 8.89 -9.05 5.95
CA GLU A 85 9.40 -8.45 4.73
C GLU A 85 10.77 -7.81 4.99
N SER A 86 11.78 -8.36 4.33
CA SER A 86 13.15 -7.87 4.40
C SER A 86 13.47 -7.06 3.15
N GLU A 87 14.05 -5.87 3.30
CA GLU A 87 14.25 -4.93 2.21
C GLU A 87 15.72 -4.72 1.88
N LEU A 88 16.08 -4.79 0.61
CA LEU A 88 17.36 -4.32 0.09
C LEU A 88 17.15 -2.97 -0.59
N VAL A 89 17.69 -1.91 0.01
CA VAL A 89 17.56 -0.54 -0.50
C VAL A 89 18.89 -0.07 -1.05
N ILE A 90 18.89 0.39 -2.28
CA ILE A 90 20.03 1.03 -2.96
C ILE A 90 19.62 2.44 -3.37
N SER A 91 20.32 3.45 -2.90
CA SER A 91 20.07 4.83 -3.27
C SER A 91 21.37 5.54 -3.65
N ALA A 92 21.31 6.41 -4.63
CA ALA A 92 22.46 7.14 -5.10
C ALA A 92 22.10 8.51 -5.67
N VAL A 93 23.04 9.45 -5.54
CA VAL A 93 23.14 10.56 -6.48
C VAL A 93 23.78 10.00 -7.74
N ILE A 94 22.99 9.84 -8.81
CA ILE A 94 23.47 9.20 -10.05
C ILE A 94 24.41 10.15 -10.79
N ASP A 95 23.98 11.39 -10.89
CA ASP A 95 24.74 12.46 -11.52
C ASP A 95 24.27 13.84 -10.96
N PRO A 96 24.78 14.98 -11.42
CA PRO A 96 24.32 16.29 -10.95
C PRO A 96 22.81 16.55 -11.15
N TYR A 97 22.16 15.80 -12.03
CA TYR A 97 20.79 16.06 -12.46
C TYR A 97 19.77 15.11 -11.81
N PHE A 98 20.21 13.90 -11.37
CA PHE A 98 19.31 12.84 -10.91
C PHE A 98 19.76 12.19 -9.62
N ASP A 99 18.77 11.95 -8.74
CA ASP A 99 18.82 10.95 -7.68
C ASP A 99 18.11 9.68 -8.15
N GLY A 100 18.54 8.53 -7.63
CA GLY A 100 17.88 7.25 -7.89
C GLY A 100 17.73 6.40 -6.64
N LYS A 101 16.68 5.58 -6.60
CA LYS A 101 16.41 4.60 -5.56
C LYS A 101 15.92 3.29 -6.18
N LEU A 102 16.35 2.18 -5.61
CA LEU A 102 15.86 0.83 -5.85
C LEU A 102 15.56 0.20 -4.49
N THR A 103 14.36 -0.34 -4.31
CA THR A 103 13.96 -1.14 -3.15
C THR A 103 13.44 -2.48 -3.64
N LEU A 104 14.05 -3.55 -3.14
CA LEU A 104 13.62 -4.93 -3.35
C LEU A 104 13.15 -5.48 -2.00
N ALA A 105 11.90 -5.90 -1.93
CA ALA A 105 11.37 -6.67 -0.82
C ALA A 105 11.62 -8.16 -1.03
N ILE A 106 11.89 -8.88 0.04
CA ILE A 106 12.10 -10.32 0.06
C ILE A 106 11.23 -10.86 1.19
N ASP A 107 10.24 -11.68 0.85
CA ASP A 107 9.33 -12.29 1.81
C ASP A 107 9.93 -13.53 2.49
N GLY A 108 9.15 -14.15 3.40
CA GLY A 108 9.55 -15.35 4.13
C GLY A 108 9.71 -16.59 3.26
N GLU A 109 9.15 -16.63 2.08
CA GLU A 109 9.24 -17.72 1.11
C GLU A 109 10.43 -17.55 0.15
N GLY A 110 11.08 -16.38 0.18
CA GLY A 110 12.20 -16.01 -0.69
C GLY A 110 11.74 -15.43 -2.02
N THR A 111 10.47 -15.08 -2.17
CA THR A 111 9.96 -14.33 -3.31
C THR A 111 10.52 -12.92 -3.25
N THR A 112 10.89 -12.37 -4.38
CA THR A 112 11.48 -11.03 -4.45
C THR A 112 10.57 -10.13 -5.27
N GLU A 113 10.11 -9.06 -4.66
CA GLU A 113 9.32 -8.04 -5.31
C GLU A 113 10.11 -6.73 -5.49
N LEU A 114 9.90 -6.07 -6.63
CA LEU A 114 10.39 -4.73 -6.87
C LEU A 114 9.36 -3.73 -6.34
N GLU A 115 9.61 -3.14 -5.17
CA GLU A 115 8.73 -2.13 -4.61
C GLU A 115 8.97 -0.74 -5.20
N GLU A 116 10.21 -0.28 -5.17
CA GLU A 116 10.55 1.02 -5.74
C GLU A 116 11.71 0.92 -6.74
N ALA A 117 11.59 1.57 -7.88
CA ALA A 117 12.66 1.79 -8.84
C ALA A 117 12.41 3.11 -9.57
N TRP A 118 13.03 4.18 -9.10
CA TRP A 118 12.76 5.50 -9.65
C TRP A 118 13.98 6.39 -9.76
N LEU A 119 13.86 7.38 -10.66
CA LEU A 119 14.74 8.52 -10.82
C LEU A 119 14.01 9.80 -10.46
N GLN A 120 14.71 10.74 -9.81
CA GLN A 120 14.15 12.06 -9.47
C GLN A 120 15.13 13.17 -9.87
N THR A 121 14.60 14.22 -10.49
CA THR A 121 15.39 15.38 -10.90
C THR A 121 15.87 16.20 -9.69
N ARG A 122 17.07 16.80 -9.81
CA ARG A 122 17.71 17.60 -8.75
C ARG A 122 17.71 19.10 -9.03
N MET A 123 17.84 19.50 -10.29
CA MET A 123 18.20 20.86 -10.67
C MET A 123 17.14 21.59 -11.50
N ILE A 124 15.87 21.17 -11.44
CA ILE A 124 14.81 21.96 -12.07
C ILE A 124 14.58 23.21 -11.21
N PRO A 125 14.61 24.40 -11.82
CA PRO A 125 14.45 25.65 -11.08
C PRO A 125 13.02 25.84 -10.54
N ALA A 126 12.81 26.86 -9.70
CA ALA A 126 11.53 27.27 -9.14
C ALA A 126 10.86 26.24 -8.20
N GLY A 127 11.62 25.34 -7.57
CA GLY A 127 11.09 24.37 -6.63
C GLY A 127 10.37 23.18 -7.28
N LEU A 128 10.54 22.98 -8.56
CA LEU A 128 9.97 21.85 -9.31
C LEU A 128 10.86 20.62 -9.20
N LYS A 129 10.22 19.44 -9.08
CA LYS A 129 10.86 18.13 -9.20
C LYS A 129 9.98 17.18 -10.01
N VAL A 130 10.62 16.33 -10.79
CA VAL A 130 9.98 15.23 -11.52
C VAL A 130 10.57 13.92 -11.00
N LYS A 131 9.71 12.97 -10.58
CA LYS A 131 10.05 11.60 -10.25
C LYS A 131 9.43 10.69 -11.29
N MET A 132 10.13 9.66 -11.74
CA MET A 132 9.65 8.69 -12.72
C MET A 132 10.13 7.29 -12.38
N GLY A 133 9.27 6.29 -12.59
CA GLY A 133 9.52 4.89 -12.25
C GLY A 133 8.41 4.30 -11.39
N LYS A 134 8.68 3.20 -10.66
CA LYS A 134 7.79 2.60 -9.66
C LYS A 134 8.08 3.26 -8.31
N PHE A 135 7.05 3.78 -7.65
CA PHE A 135 7.19 4.49 -6.36
C PHE A 135 5.88 4.47 -5.56
N LEU A 136 6.01 4.63 -4.24
CA LEU A 136 4.87 4.88 -3.36
C LEU A 136 4.33 6.29 -3.62
N SER A 137 3.02 6.41 -3.86
CA SER A 137 2.35 7.70 -4.05
C SER A 137 2.47 8.57 -2.80
N ASP A 138 2.60 9.87 -2.98
CA ASP A 138 2.68 10.84 -1.88
C ASP A 138 1.29 11.26 -1.34
N ILE A 139 0.21 10.52 -1.64
CA ILE A 139 -1.10 10.73 -1.00
C ILE A 139 -1.02 10.35 0.49
N GLY A 140 -1.73 11.09 1.35
CA GLY A 140 -1.67 10.86 2.80
C GLY A 140 -0.27 11.07 3.39
N TYR A 141 -0.08 10.66 4.62
CA TYR A 141 1.23 10.69 5.30
C TYR A 141 1.88 9.30 5.37
N LEU A 142 1.09 8.24 5.64
CA LEU A 142 1.62 6.90 5.84
C LEU A 142 1.86 6.15 4.52
N ASN A 143 1.20 6.53 3.41
CA ASN A 143 1.32 5.79 2.14
C ASN A 143 2.73 5.73 1.59
N ASN A 144 3.54 6.75 1.79
CA ASN A 144 4.93 6.78 1.27
C ASN A 144 5.97 6.25 2.27
N GLN A 145 5.53 5.45 3.26
CA GLN A 145 6.38 4.89 4.31
C GLN A 145 6.39 3.36 4.24
N HIS A 146 7.57 2.77 4.22
CA HIS A 146 7.75 1.33 4.28
C HIS A 146 7.43 0.76 5.68
N PRO A 147 7.03 -0.52 5.78
CA PRO A 147 6.61 -1.17 7.03
C PRO A 147 7.62 -1.05 8.18
N HIS A 148 8.91 -1.12 7.88
CA HIS A 148 9.97 -0.99 8.89
C HIS A 148 10.01 0.37 9.60
N THR A 149 9.36 1.42 9.03
CA THR A 149 9.30 2.76 9.64
C THR A 149 8.05 3.00 10.49
N TRP A 150 7.06 2.13 10.41
CA TRP A 150 5.81 2.29 11.14
C TRP A 150 5.98 2.13 12.66
N ASP A 151 5.07 2.74 13.43
CA ASP A 151 5.01 2.57 14.88
C ASP A 151 4.38 1.23 15.31
N PHE A 152 3.73 0.51 14.36
CA PHE A 152 3.04 -0.76 14.56
C PHE A 152 3.62 -1.83 13.63
N ALA A 153 3.40 -3.11 13.96
CA ALA A 153 3.91 -4.24 13.19
C ALA A 153 3.05 -4.57 11.95
N ASP A 154 1.85 -4.01 11.89
CA ASP A 154 0.86 -4.26 10.84
C ASP A 154 0.35 -2.94 10.23
N GLN A 155 -0.14 -3.01 8.99
CA GLN A 155 -0.79 -1.89 8.30
C GLN A 155 -2.05 -1.47 9.04
N ASN A 156 -2.38 -0.18 9.03
CA ASN A 156 -3.65 0.31 9.59
C ASN A 156 -4.84 -0.09 8.72
N LEU A 157 -6.04 -0.26 9.33
CA LEU A 157 -7.24 -0.68 8.60
C LEU A 157 -7.66 0.30 7.50
N ALA A 158 -7.37 1.58 7.64
CA ALA A 158 -7.77 2.57 6.63
C ALA A 158 -7.07 2.31 5.30
N TYR A 159 -5.79 1.95 5.33
CA TYR A 159 -5.04 1.61 4.14
C TYR A 159 -5.36 0.20 3.66
N SER A 160 -5.27 -0.81 4.54
CA SER A 160 -5.51 -2.20 4.14
C SER A 160 -6.91 -2.42 3.56
N SER A 161 -7.94 -1.72 4.07
CA SER A 161 -9.32 -1.87 3.56
C SER A 161 -9.59 -1.11 2.26
N LEU A 162 -8.92 0.02 2.00
CA LEU A 162 -9.24 0.87 0.85
C LEU A 162 -8.18 0.86 -0.25
N LEU A 163 -6.92 0.61 0.08
CA LEU A 163 -5.79 0.64 -0.85
C LEU A 163 -5.07 -0.70 -1.00
N GLY A 164 -5.16 -1.57 0.01
CA GLY A 164 -4.42 -2.82 0.11
C GLY A 164 -3.22 -2.72 1.05
N GLU A 165 -2.49 -3.82 1.23
CA GLU A 165 -1.39 -3.92 2.20
C GLU A 165 -0.22 -2.99 1.86
N HIS A 166 0.10 -2.87 0.58
CA HIS A 166 1.19 -2.01 0.09
C HIS A 166 0.75 -0.56 -0.15
N GLY A 167 -0.53 -0.22 0.12
CA GLY A 167 -1.07 1.09 -0.17
C GLY A 167 -1.12 1.39 -1.67
N LEU A 168 -1.00 2.66 -2.07
CA LEU A 168 -0.92 3.04 -3.47
C LEU A 168 0.54 3.15 -3.91
N MET A 169 1.03 2.12 -4.57
CA MET A 169 2.37 2.01 -5.15
C MET A 169 2.25 1.62 -6.62
N ASP A 170 2.88 2.36 -7.53
CA ASP A 170 2.76 2.06 -8.96
C ASP A 170 3.86 2.70 -9.80
N THR A 171 3.94 2.27 -11.06
CA THR A 171 4.81 2.86 -12.08
C THR A 171 4.16 4.09 -12.68
N GLY A 172 4.90 5.19 -12.74
CA GLY A 172 4.36 6.43 -13.28
C GLY A 172 5.31 7.61 -13.25
N VAL A 173 4.71 8.79 -13.33
CA VAL A 173 5.41 10.08 -13.27
C VAL A 173 4.73 10.95 -12.22
N GLN A 174 5.54 11.55 -11.34
CA GLN A 174 5.13 12.54 -10.36
C GLN A 174 5.80 13.87 -10.68
N LEU A 175 5.02 14.95 -10.64
CA LEU A 175 5.52 16.31 -10.64
C LEU A 175 5.17 16.96 -9.32
N THR A 176 6.18 17.47 -8.61
CA THR A 176 5.99 18.24 -7.39
C THR A 176 6.49 19.68 -7.54
N TRP A 177 5.85 20.59 -6.80
CA TRP A 177 6.21 21.97 -6.71
C TRP A 177 6.26 22.43 -5.25
N LEU A 178 7.47 22.75 -4.78
CA LEU A 178 7.66 23.41 -3.51
C LEU A 178 7.47 24.92 -3.70
N ALA A 179 6.34 25.43 -3.23
CA ALA A 179 5.99 26.83 -3.39
C ALA A 179 6.95 27.75 -2.60
N PRO A 180 7.31 28.93 -3.11
CA PRO A 180 8.19 29.88 -2.44
C PRO A 180 7.45 30.67 -1.36
N THR A 181 6.87 29.97 -0.38
CA THR A 181 6.13 30.52 0.76
C THR A 181 7.02 30.60 2.01
N PRO A 182 6.70 31.41 3.02
CA PRO A 182 7.46 31.45 4.29
C PRO A 182 7.38 30.15 5.10
N PHE A 183 6.48 29.25 4.76
CA PHE A 183 6.31 27.93 5.36
C PHE A 183 6.34 26.86 4.28
N TYR A 184 6.59 25.61 4.66
CA TYR A 184 6.57 24.49 3.72
C TYR A 184 5.17 24.33 3.11
N ALA A 185 5.10 24.42 1.79
CA ALA A 185 3.90 24.16 1.00
C ALA A 185 4.28 23.41 -0.27
N LEU A 186 3.98 22.12 -0.30
CA LEU A 186 4.26 21.22 -1.41
C LEU A 186 2.97 20.84 -2.11
N PHE A 187 2.95 20.98 -3.43
CA PHE A 187 1.87 20.53 -4.28
C PHE A 187 2.40 19.42 -5.21
N GLY A 188 1.61 18.42 -5.48
CA GLY A 188 2.00 17.33 -6.36
C GLY A 188 0.86 16.79 -7.20
N VAL A 189 1.21 16.26 -8.35
CA VAL A 189 0.33 15.51 -9.24
C VAL A 189 1.05 14.28 -9.73
N GLU A 190 0.32 13.17 -9.89
CA GLU A 190 0.87 11.91 -10.37
C GLU A 190 -0.01 11.36 -11.48
N ALA A 191 0.64 10.69 -12.43
CA ALA A 191 0.01 9.89 -13.45
C ALA A 191 0.60 8.49 -13.38
N LEU A 192 -0.19 7.53 -12.92
CA LEU A 192 0.22 6.17 -12.59
C LEU A 192 -0.42 5.17 -13.56
N GLN A 193 0.28 4.09 -13.84
CA GLN A 193 -0.15 3.08 -14.80
C GLN A 193 -1.47 2.42 -14.37
N GLY A 194 -1.66 2.13 -13.08
CA GLY A 194 -2.82 1.41 -12.54
C GLY A 194 -2.72 -0.09 -12.79
N SER A 195 -1.53 -0.67 -12.72
CA SER A 195 -1.31 -2.11 -12.82
C SER A 195 -1.01 -2.69 -11.44
N ASN A 196 -1.42 -3.93 -11.22
CA ASN A 196 -1.16 -4.67 -9.98
C ASN A 196 -1.62 -3.92 -8.71
N GLN A 197 -2.83 -3.37 -8.75
CA GLN A 197 -3.45 -2.72 -7.61
C GLN A 197 -4.33 -3.73 -6.88
N GLU A 198 -4.19 -3.85 -5.57
CA GLU A 198 -4.95 -4.79 -4.77
C GLU A 198 -6.42 -4.36 -4.61
N ARG A 199 -6.68 -3.07 -4.39
CA ARG A 199 -8.03 -2.55 -4.09
C ARG A 199 -8.40 -1.31 -4.89
N PHE A 200 -7.68 -0.21 -4.71
CA PHE A 200 -7.96 1.03 -5.43
C PHE A 200 -7.42 0.97 -6.85
N GLY A 201 -8.30 0.94 -7.84
CA GLY A 201 -7.92 0.78 -9.25
C GLY A 201 -7.59 -0.66 -9.63
N ALA A 202 -7.98 -1.64 -8.82
CA ALA A 202 -7.81 -3.07 -9.12
C ALA A 202 -8.42 -3.42 -10.47
N LEU A 203 -7.77 -4.31 -11.18
CA LEU A 203 -8.21 -4.88 -12.44
C LEU A 203 -8.20 -6.39 -12.32
N VAL A 204 -9.12 -7.04 -12.99
CA VAL A 204 -9.11 -8.50 -13.12
C VAL A 204 -8.00 -8.88 -14.11
N ASP A 205 -7.24 -9.92 -13.78
CA ASP A 205 -6.22 -10.45 -14.68
C ASP A 205 -6.88 -10.95 -15.97
N GLU A 206 -6.32 -10.58 -17.13
CA GLU A 206 -6.87 -10.97 -18.43
C GLU A 206 -6.86 -12.51 -18.62
N GLU A 207 -5.85 -13.19 -18.08
CA GLU A 207 -5.71 -14.64 -18.19
C GLU A 207 -6.73 -15.36 -17.29
N LEU A 208 -6.91 -14.86 -16.05
CA LEU A 208 -7.92 -15.38 -15.12
C LEU A 208 -9.34 -15.09 -15.62
N ALA A 209 -9.60 -13.91 -16.20
CA ALA A 209 -10.88 -13.60 -16.81
C ALA A 209 -11.23 -14.55 -17.96
N HIS A 210 -10.22 -15.09 -18.66
CA HIS A 210 -10.42 -16.10 -19.70
C HIS A 210 -10.64 -17.51 -19.15
N GLU A 211 -10.05 -17.85 -18.01
CA GLU A 211 -10.23 -19.18 -17.41
C GLU A 211 -11.56 -19.30 -16.65
N THR A 212 -11.97 -18.25 -15.96
CA THR A 212 -13.20 -18.23 -15.13
C THR A 212 -14.44 -18.02 -15.99
N ILE A 213 -14.31 -17.35 -17.12
CA ILE A 213 -15.40 -16.96 -18.00
C ILE A 213 -15.23 -17.75 -19.28
N ASP A 214 -15.67 -18.99 -19.21
CA ASP A 214 -15.58 -20.04 -20.22
C ASP A 214 -15.49 -19.52 -21.69
N GLU A 215 -14.89 -20.30 -22.55
CA GLU A 215 -14.56 -20.08 -23.98
C GLU A 215 -15.63 -19.39 -24.84
N ALA A 216 -16.81 -19.10 -24.30
CA ALA A 216 -17.97 -18.55 -25.00
C ALA A 216 -18.04 -17.00 -25.03
N ASN A 217 -16.95 -16.28 -25.17
CA ASN A 217 -16.92 -14.89 -25.65
C ASN A 217 -17.67 -13.80 -24.86
N MET A 218 -17.99 -13.95 -23.58
CA MET A 218 -19.01 -13.09 -22.98
C MET A 218 -18.51 -11.86 -22.23
N LEU A 219 -17.33 -11.90 -21.69
CA LEU A 219 -16.72 -10.76 -21.04
C LEU A 219 -15.50 -10.21 -21.81
N GLY A 220 -15.36 -10.49 -23.08
CA GLY A 220 -14.27 -9.99 -23.90
C GLY A 220 -14.08 -8.47 -23.82
N SER A 221 -15.18 -7.72 -23.65
CA SER A 221 -15.10 -6.27 -23.41
C SER A 221 -14.86 -5.92 -21.92
N PHE A 222 -15.05 -6.85 -20.99
CA PHE A 222 -14.77 -6.67 -19.56
C PHE A 222 -13.28 -6.82 -19.27
N SER A 223 -12.63 -7.81 -19.87
CA SER A 223 -11.19 -8.06 -19.67
C SER A 223 -10.29 -7.00 -20.31
N GLU A 224 -10.80 -6.18 -21.24
CA GLU A 224 -10.01 -5.13 -21.89
C GLU A 224 -9.53 -4.07 -20.89
N HIS A 225 -8.25 -4.00 -20.68
CA HIS A 225 -7.63 -2.93 -19.89
C HIS A 225 -7.44 -1.67 -20.75
N ARG A 226 -7.89 -0.54 -20.24
CA ARG A 226 -7.61 0.76 -20.86
C ARG A 226 -6.11 1.02 -20.90
N ALA A 227 -5.64 1.65 -21.97
CA ALA A 227 -4.27 2.15 -22.00
C ALA A 227 -4.02 3.12 -20.82
N GLY A 228 -2.86 2.97 -20.17
CA GLY A 228 -2.46 3.86 -19.08
C GLY A 228 -2.10 5.30 -19.52
N PRO A 229 -1.99 6.24 -18.59
CA PRO A 229 -2.17 6.08 -17.15
C PRO A 229 -3.66 5.98 -16.74
N ARG A 230 -3.96 5.03 -15.87
CA ARG A 230 -5.32 4.79 -15.39
C ARG A 230 -5.62 5.46 -14.04
N ILE A 231 -4.59 5.70 -13.21
CA ILE A 231 -4.72 6.39 -11.93
C ILE A 231 -4.07 7.76 -12.02
N ASN A 232 -4.77 8.79 -11.55
CA ASN A 232 -4.21 10.12 -11.36
C ASN A 232 -4.41 10.55 -9.92
N THR A 233 -3.39 11.19 -9.33
CA THR A 233 -3.46 11.75 -7.99
C THR A 233 -3.14 13.24 -7.99
N VAL A 234 -3.65 13.94 -7.00
CA VAL A 234 -3.30 15.32 -6.68
C VAL A 234 -3.18 15.41 -5.16
N PHE A 235 -2.12 16.03 -4.67
CA PHE A 235 -1.94 16.23 -3.24
C PHE A 235 -1.34 17.60 -2.92
N ALA A 236 -1.60 18.06 -1.69
CA ALA A 236 -1.00 19.25 -1.13
C ALA A 236 -0.61 18.98 0.32
N LYS A 237 0.62 19.35 0.70
CA LYS A 237 1.17 19.18 2.06
C LYS A 237 1.69 20.52 2.58
N PHE A 238 1.36 20.81 3.82
CA PHE A 238 1.70 22.07 4.48
C PHE A 238 2.33 21.81 5.85
N ALA A 239 3.42 22.53 6.14
CA ALA A 239 4.05 22.48 7.45
C ALA A 239 4.46 23.91 7.89
N PRO A 240 3.70 24.54 8.80
CA PRO A 240 4.06 25.81 9.38
C PRO A 240 5.26 25.65 10.32
N ASP A 241 6.06 26.70 10.45
CA ASP A 241 7.11 26.76 11.45
C ASP A 241 6.51 26.99 12.84
N LEU A 242 6.63 26.01 13.73
CA LEU A 242 6.18 26.09 15.12
C LEU A 242 7.34 26.22 16.13
N GLY A 243 8.56 26.48 15.64
CA GLY A 243 9.78 26.52 16.42
C GLY A 243 10.55 25.21 16.45
N THR A 244 11.64 25.15 17.22
CA THR A 244 12.65 24.08 17.11
C THR A 244 12.21 22.71 17.60
N ASN A 245 11.23 22.64 18.51
CA ASN A 245 10.84 21.41 19.18
C ASN A 245 9.49 20.87 18.70
N HIS A 246 8.83 21.58 17.81
CA HIS A 246 7.50 21.23 17.33
C HIS A 246 7.52 21.14 15.82
N ALA A 247 6.92 20.08 15.29
CA ALA A 247 6.73 19.92 13.88
C ALA A 247 5.27 19.53 13.63
N LEU A 248 4.61 20.24 12.72
CA LEU A 248 3.26 19.98 12.28
C LEU A 248 3.25 19.90 10.76
N GLN A 249 2.69 18.82 10.24
CA GLN A 249 2.35 18.70 8.82
C GLN A 249 0.87 18.32 8.71
N TRP A 250 0.20 18.84 7.72
CA TRP A 250 -1.11 18.37 7.31
C TRP A 250 -1.21 18.32 5.79
N GLY A 251 -2.04 17.45 5.29
CA GLY A 251 -2.19 17.19 3.87
C GLY A 251 -3.63 16.97 3.44
N LEU A 252 -3.86 17.19 2.14
CA LEU A 252 -5.08 16.83 1.44
C LEU A 252 -4.70 16.07 0.18
N SER A 253 -5.45 15.02 -0.12
CA SER A 253 -5.20 14.14 -1.24
C SER A 253 -6.48 13.83 -2.01
N TYR A 254 -6.35 13.70 -3.31
CA TYR A 254 -7.38 13.23 -4.21
C TYR A 254 -6.76 12.23 -5.18
N ALA A 255 -7.42 11.10 -5.38
CA ALA A 255 -7.02 10.13 -6.40
C ALA A 255 -8.24 9.67 -7.19
N GLN A 256 -8.05 9.41 -8.47
CA GLN A 256 -9.06 8.85 -9.36
C GLN A 256 -8.49 7.68 -10.15
N ALA A 257 -9.12 6.52 -10.03
CA ALA A 257 -8.92 5.38 -10.92
C ALA A 257 -10.00 5.42 -12.01
N LYS A 258 -9.55 5.49 -13.26
CA LYS A 258 -10.41 5.58 -14.44
C LYS A 258 -11.01 4.24 -14.84
N GLN A 259 -10.48 3.17 -14.30
CA GLN A 259 -10.93 1.79 -14.44
C GLN A 259 -10.77 1.06 -13.13
N TYR A 260 -11.75 0.27 -12.81
CA TYR A 260 -11.80 -0.68 -11.70
C TYR A 260 -12.62 -1.87 -12.14
N GLN A 261 -12.16 -3.06 -11.83
CA GLN A 261 -12.84 -4.31 -12.18
C GLN A 261 -12.84 -5.25 -10.98
N GLN A 262 -13.91 -6.04 -10.84
CA GLN A 262 -14.04 -7.04 -9.80
C GLN A 262 -14.98 -8.13 -10.28
N LEU A 263 -14.64 -9.40 -10.04
CA LEU A 263 -15.55 -10.55 -10.15
C LEU A 263 -16.31 -10.68 -8.82
N LEU A 264 -17.60 -11.03 -8.87
CA LEU A 264 -18.47 -11.15 -7.68
C LEU A 264 -18.86 -12.58 -7.36
N ASP A 265 -18.65 -13.53 -8.29
CA ASP A 265 -19.02 -14.93 -8.09
C ASP A 265 -17.77 -15.80 -7.93
N GLU A 266 -17.80 -16.61 -6.87
CA GLU A 266 -16.72 -17.55 -6.51
C GLU A 266 -17.27 -18.97 -6.36
N ASP A 267 -18.53 -19.22 -6.72
CA ASP A 267 -19.09 -20.56 -6.59
C ASP A 267 -18.62 -21.43 -7.76
N GLU A 268 -17.52 -22.19 -7.55
CA GLU A 268 -17.02 -23.20 -8.48
C GLU A 268 -18.11 -24.23 -8.88
N THR A 269 -19.26 -24.19 -8.24
CA THR A 269 -20.41 -25.05 -8.55
C THR A 269 -21.48 -24.36 -9.38
N ALA A 270 -21.36 -23.04 -9.65
CA ALA A 270 -22.30 -22.31 -10.47
C ALA A 270 -22.33 -22.88 -11.89
N GLN A 271 -23.48 -23.36 -12.32
CA GLN A 271 -23.70 -23.73 -13.70
C GLN A 271 -23.65 -22.45 -14.54
N SER A 272 -22.86 -22.46 -15.61
CA SER A 272 -22.67 -21.39 -16.58
C SER A 272 -23.93 -20.51 -16.74
N GLY A 273 -23.83 -19.24 -16.39
CA GLY A 273 -24.87 -18.23 -16.60
C GLY A 273 -25.12 -17.23 -15.48
N ASP A 274 -24.52 -17.39 -14.29
CA ASP A 274 -24.77 -16.53 -13.14
C ASP A 274 -23.57 -15.67 -12.72
N GLU A 275 -22.54 -15.55 -13.57
CA GLU A 275 -21.35 -14.78 -13.27
C GLU A 275 -21.65 -13.28 -13.25
N LEU A 276 -21.30 -12.64 -12.14
CA LEU A 276 -21.45 -11.21 -11.94
C LEU A 276 -20.09 -10.54 -11.91
N ALA A 277 -19.95 -9.47 -12.66
CA ALA A 277 -18.75 -8.66 -12.67
C ALA A 277 -19.05 -7.17 -12.47
N LEU A 278 -18.17 -6.46 -11.82
CA LEU A 278 -18.21 -5.02 -11.66
C LEU A 278 -17.17 -4.35 -12.56
N ASN A 279 -17.58 -3.32 -13.31
CA ASN A 279 -16.67 -2.47 -14.05
C ASN A 279 -17.02 -1.00 -13.80
N GLY A 280 -16.03 -0.18 -13.52
CA GLY A 280 -16.32 1.21 -13.22
C GLY A 280 -15.14 2.10 -12.93
N LYS A 281 -15.37 3.09 -12.08
CA LYS A 281 -14.41 4.11 -11.67
C LYS A 281 -14.39 4.24 -10.16
N GLN A 282 -13.24 4.65 -9.63
CA GLN A 282 -13.09 4.95 -8.21
C GLN A 282 -12.55 6.36 -8.01
N THR A 283 -12.95 6.97 -6.91
CA THR A 283 -12.45 8.26 -6.45
C THR A 283 -12.13 8.17 -4.97
N LEU A 284 -10.91 8.54 -4.58
CA LEU A 284 -10.45 8.60 -3.21
C LEU A 284 -10.17 10.04 -2.82
N ILE A 285 -10.64 10.44 -1.63
CA ILE A 285 -10.31 11.72 -1.00
C ILE A 285 -9.65 11.39 0.33
N GLY A 286 -8.54 12.06 0.63
CA GLY A 286 -7.78 11.89 1.86
C GLY A 286 -7.48 13.20 2.56
N ALA A 287 -7.40 13.14 3.89
CA ALA A 287 -6.86 14.21 4.73
C ALA A 287 -5.98 13.59 5.81
N ASP A 288 -4.83 14.20 6.06
CA ASP A 288 -3.86 13.75 7.05
C ASP A 288 -3.34 14.89 7.90
N ILE A 289 -2.92 14.57 9.12
CA ILE A 289 -2.24 15.49 10.03
C ILE A 289 -1.24 14.71 10.88
N VAL A 290 -0.05 15.26 11.00
CA VAL A 290 1.02 14.74 11.84
C VAL A 290 1.56 15.85 12.71
N TYR A 291 1.60 15.60 14.00
CA TYR A 291 2.27 16.48 14.96
C TYR A 291 3.36 15.72 15.69
N LYS A 292 4.53 16.33 15.79
CA LYS A 292 5.68 15.80 16.54
C LYS A 292 6.17 16.85 17.53
N TRP A 293 6.52 16.41 18.70
CA TRP A 293 7.21 17.18 19.72
C TRP A 293 8.46 16.45 20.16
N ASP A 294 9.61 17.06 19.91
CA ASP A 294 10.91 16.56 20.32
C ASP A 294 11.25 17.15 21.71
N SER A 295 11.39 16.30 22.69
CA SER A 295 11.75 16.68 24.05
C SER A 295 13.27 16.87 24.16
N ALA A 296 13.71 17.45 25.28
CA ALA A 296 15.14 17.51 25.60
C ALA A 296 15.70 16.18 26.12
N GLY A 297 14.90 15.12 26.16
CA GLY A 297 15.27 13.81 26.64
C GLY A 297 16.25 13.07 25.71
N GLN A 298 17.08 12.21 26.27
CA GLN A 298 18.02 11.44 25.47
C GLN A 298 17.34 10.21 24.86
N TYR A 299 17.68 9.91 23.61
CA TYR A 299 17.21 8.73 22.88
C TYR A 299 15.68 8.61 22.85
N GLY A 300 14.99 9.71 22.51
CA GLY A 300 13.53 9.76 22.34
C GLY A 300 12.73 9.84 23.64
N GLN A 301 13.37 9.96 24.82
CA GLN A 301 12.65 10.09 26.09
C GLN A 301 11.86 11.40 26.13
N GLY A 302 10.53 11.28 26.28
CA GLY A 302 9.61 12.41 26.33
C GLY A 302 9.11 12.86 24.97
N ASP A 303 9.64 12.34 23.88
CA ASP A 303 9.15 12.65 22.53
C ASP A 303 7.71 12.19 22.36
N PHE A 304 6.93 12.97 21.65
CA PHE A 304 5.52 12.70 21.41
C PHE A 304 5.19 12.88 19.94
N LYS A 305 4.41 11.94 19.38
CA LYS A 305 3.94 12.00 18.01
C LYS A 305 2.47 11.60 17.95
N VAL A 306 1.70 12.33 17.16
CA VAL A 306 0.31 11.98 16.79
C VAL A 306 0.19 11.99 15.27
N ILE A 307 -0.46 10.98 14.72
CA ILE A 307 -0.82 10.90 13.31
C ILE A 307 -2.32 10.60 13.24
N ALA A 308 -3.04 11.35 12.42
CA ALA A 308 -4.41 11.06 12.08
C ALA A 308 -4.60 11.15 10.58
N GLU A 309 -5.25 10.16 10.02
CA GLU A 309 -5.59 10.08 8.60
C GLU A 309 -7.04 9.66 8.42
N TYR A 310 -7.69 10.26 7.43
CA TYR A 310 -9.05 9.95 7.00
C TYR A 310 -9.06 9.76 5.50
N LEU A 311 -9.65 8.66 5.05
CA LEU A 311 -9.83 8.32 3.64
C LEU A 311 -11.31 8.09 3.35
N LYS A 312 -11.76 8.51 2.19
CA LYS A 312 -13.12 8.24 1.69
C LYS A 312 -13.06 7.81 0.24
N LEU A 313 -13.51 6.59 0.00
CA LEU A 313 -13.59 5.97 -1.31
C LEU A 313 -15.04 6.04 -1.83
N LYS A 314 -15.17 6.44 -3.08
CA LYS A 314 -16.42 6.35 -3.84
C LYS A 314 -16.18 5.47 -5.07
N LYS A 315 -17.08 4.52 -5.32
CA LYS A 315 -17.14 3.69 -6.52
C LYS A 315 -18.38 4.05 -7.33
N ASP A 316 -18.21 4.07 -8.66
CA ASP A 316 -19.24 4.30 -9.66
C ASP A 316 -19.13 3.15 -10.66
N MET A 317 -20.02 2.17 -10.58
CA MET A 317 -19.84 0.87 -11.21
C MET A 317 -21.07 0.47 -12.01
N SER A 318 -20.84 -0.32 -13.06
CA SER A 318 -21.85 -1.08 -13.77
C SER A 318 -21.74 -2.54 -13.36
N VAL A 319 -22.84 -3.15 -12.99
CA VAL A 319 -22.93 -4.60 -12.83
C VAL A 319 -23.13 -5.20 -14.21
N VAL A 320 -22.31 -6.15 -14.57
CA VAL A 320 -22.41 -6.94 -15.78
C VAL A 320 -22.71 -8.37 -15.36
N ALA A 321 -23.79 -8.93 -15.87
CA ALA A 321 -24.17 -10.32 -15.65
C ALA A 321 -24.09 -11.09 -16.97
N SER A 322 -23.70 -12.35 -16.91
CA SER A 322 -23.91 -13.25 -18.04
C SER A 322 -25.40 -13.57 -18.18
N GLY A 323 -25.93 -13.51 -19.38
CA GLY A 323 -27.32 -13.90 -19.67
C GLY A 323 -27.46 -15.42 -19.79
N VAL A 324 -28.69 -15.90 -19.78
CA VAL A 324 -29.00 -17.31 -20.03
C VAL A 324 -28.47 -17.70 -21.42
N GLY A 325 -27.67 -18.75 -21.47
CA GLY A 325 -27.10 -19.23 -22.72
C GLY A 325 -28.18 -19.58 -23.74
N VAL A 326 -27.90 -19.32 -25.00
CA VAL A 326 -28.78 -19.58 -26.15
C VAL A 326 -28.09 -20.61 -27.04
N ASP A 327 -28.81 -21.72 -27.29
CA ASP A 327 -28.43 -22.72 -28.28
C ASP A 327 -28.87 -22.22 -29.66
N THR A 328 -27.89 -21.78 -30.48
CA THR A 328 -28.21 -21.14 -31.78
C THR A 328 -28.33 -22.13 -32.93
N ASP A 329 -27.81 -23.36 -32.79
CA ASP A 329 -27.85 -24.41 -33.82
C ASP A 329 -28.69 -25.67 -33.44
N ALA A 330 -29.23 -25.66 -32.24
CA ALA A 330 -30.09 -26.70 -31.69
C ALA A 330 -29.40 -28.06 -31.50
N ASP A 331 -28.12 -28.05 -31.19
CA ASP A 331 -27.35 -29.26 -30.87
C ASP A 331 -27.38 -29.61 -29.38
N SER A 332 -28.09 -28.83 -28.57
CA SER A 332 -28.20 -28.90 -27.10
C SER A 332 -26.94 -28.43 -26.34
N VAL A 333 -26.04 -27.74 -27.02
CA VAL A 333 -24.95 -26.99 -26.44
C VAL A 333 -25.30 -25.48 -26.50
N LEU A 334 -24.97 -24.74 -25.47
CA LEU A 334 -25.21 -23.30 -25.46
C LEU A 334 -24.06 -22.61 -26.19
N ASP A 335 -24.35 -21.87 -27.28
CA ASP A 335 -23.35 -21.22 -28.13
C ASP A 335 -23.13 -19.74 -27.83
N GLU A 336 -24.16 -19.07 -27.40
CA GLU A 336 -24.14 -17.64 -27.11
C GLU A 336 -24.76 -17.35 -25.76
N PHE A 337 -24.11 -16.50 -25.01
CA PHE A 337 -24.60 -16.00 -23.74
C PHE A 337 -24.64 -14.46 -23.80
N PRO A 338 -25.76 -13.83 -24.09
CA PRO A 338 -25.85 -12.40 -24.29
C PRO A 338 -25.51 -11.63 -22.99
N LEU A 339 -24.60 -10.66 -23.09
CA LEU A 339 -24.32 -9.77 -21.98
C LEU A 339 -25.58 -8.99 -21.59
N ALA A 340 -25.94 -9.08 -20.33
CA ALA A 340 -26.92 -8.21 -19.72
C ALA A 340 -26.22 -7.19 -18.83
N VAL A 341 -26.27 -5.90 -19.19
CA VAL A 341 -25.96 -4.83 -18.24
C VAL A 341 -27.10 -4.78 -17.25
N ALA A 342 -26.90 -5.35 -16.06
CA ALA A 342 -27.95 -5.52 -15.09
C ALA A 342 -28.32 -4.20 -14.41
N SER A 343 -27.35 -3.46 -13.87
CA SER A 343 -27.64 -2.25 -13.10
C SER A 343 -26.43 -1.30 -12.97
N GLN A 344 -26.72 -0.07 -12.53
CA GLN A 344 -25.71 0.88 -12.07
C GLN A 344 -25.66 0.86 -10.55
N VAL A 345 -24.46 0.72 -10.01
CA VAL A 345 -24.21 0.65 -8.59
C VAL A 345 -23.23 1.75 -8.18
N THR A 346 -23.59 2.49 -7.14
CA THR A 346 -22.67 3.44 -6.52
C THR A 346 -22.37 3.02 -5.10
N GLY A 347 -21.10 3.01 -4.74
CA GLY A 347 -20.65 2.68 -3.39
C GLY A 347 -19.91 3.84 -2.74
N THR A 348 -20.00 3.94 -1.42
CA THR A 348 -19.22 4.90 -0.62
C THR A 348 -18.76 4.22 0.65
N GLN A 349 -17.47 4.24 0.91
CA GLN A 349 -16.87 3.73 2.14
C GLN A 349 -15.83 4.72 2.65
N ASP A 350 -15.80 4.94 3.97
CA ASP A 350 -14.77 5.73 4.62
C ASP A 350 -13.94 4.87 5.59
N ALA A 351 -12.76 5.38 5.91
CA ALA A 351 -11.89 4.78 6.89
C ALA A 351 -11.00 5.84 7.53
N TYR A 352 -10.59 5.61 8.77
CA TYR A 352 -9.64 6.47 9.45
C TYR A 352 -8.70 5.69 10.36
N SER A 353 -7.53 6.29 10.60
CA SER A 353 -6.55 5.83 11.58
C SER A 353 -6.12 6.98 12.46
N LEU A 354 -6.13 6.77 13.76
CA LEU A 354 -5.61 7.69 14.76
C LEU A 354 -4.57 6.95 15.59
N GLN A 355 -3.33 7.45 15.58
CA GLN A 355 -2.26 6.85 16.35
C GLN A 355 -1.47 7.90 17.13
N ALA A 356 -0.99 7.53 18.30
CA ALA A 356 -0.13 8.34 19.14
C ALA A 356 1.00 7.51 19.70
N SER A 357 2.20 8.10 19.78
CA SER A 357 3.36 7.46 20.41
C SER A 357 4.06 8.43 21.36
N TYR A 358 4.63 7.87 22.45
CA TYR A 358 5.32 8.62 23.49
C TYR A 358 6.55 7.87 23.99
N GLY A 359 7.65 8.59 24.10
CA GLY A 359 8.91 8.09 24.68
C GLY A 359 8.85 8.04 26.19
N ILE A 360 8.49 6.87 26.76
CA ILE A 360 8.29 6.68 28.21
C ILE A 360 9.60 6.67 29.00
N ALA A 361 10.69 6.29 28.36
CA ALA A 361 12.04 6.28 28.92
C ALA A 361 13.05 6.33 27.78
N SER A 362 14.32 6.53 28.09
CA SER A 362 15.41 6.46 27.10
C SER A 362 15.34 5.14 26.32
N ARG A 363 15.17 5.19 24.99
CA ARG A 363 15.04 4.05 24.08
C ARG A 363 13.73 3.25 24.17
N TRP A 364 12.78 3.67 24.99
CA TRP A 364 11.50 3.01 25.13
C TRP A 364 10.35 3.90 24.66
N GLN A 365 9.55 3.40 23.76
CA GLN A 365 8.37 4.06 23.23
C GLN A 365 7.14 3.19 23.47
N ILE A 366 6.04 3.81 23.86
CA ILE A 366 4.69 3.23 23.81
C ILE A 366 3.90 3.88 22.69
N ALA A 367 3.13 3.11 21.96
CA ALA A 367 2.23 3.60 20.93
C ALA A 367 0.84 3.00 21.09
N VAL A 368 -0.18 3.79 20.77
CA VAL A 368 -1.59 3.35 20.71
C VAL A 368 -2.17 3.76 19.36
N ARG A 369 -3.04 2.90 18.80
CA ARG A 369 -3.72 3.15 17.53
C ARG A 369 -5.18 2.72 17.62
N HIS A 370 -6.05 3.52 17.07
CA HIS A 370 -7.44 3.21 16.81
C HIS A 370 -7.71 3.38 15.32
N ASP A 371 -8.12 2.31 14.68
CA ASP A 371 -8.49 2.26 13.26
C ASP A 371 -9.97 1.95 13.15
N ALA A 372 -10.65 2.53 12.17
CA ALA A 372 -11.99 2.11 11.80
C ALA A 372 -12.21 2.28 10.29
N THR A 373 -13.05 1.41 9.75
CA THR A 373 -13.50 1.47 8.35
C THR A 373 -15.01 1.27 8.31
N GLY A 374 -15.68 2.01 7.44
CA GLY A 374 -17.10 1.82 7.18
C GLY A 374 -18.05 2.57 8.11
N ASN A 375 -17.65 3.69 8.74
CA ASN A 375 -18.64 4.57 9.39
C ASN A 375 -19.68 5.08 8.36
N THR A 376 -19.21 5.36 7.13
CA THR A 376 -20.03 5.44 5.93
C THR A 376 -19.66 4.21 5.10
N ASN A 377 -20.59 3.27 4.98
CA ASN A 377 -20.39 2.03 4.24
C ASN A 377 -21.68 1.67 3.53
N GLU A 378 -21.86 2.19 2.34
CA GLU A 378 -23.13 2.23 1.67
C GLU A 378 -22.99 1.84 0.20
N LEU A 379 -23.89 0.98 -0.23
CA LEU A 379 -24.12 0.61 -1.63
C LEU A 379 -25.50 1.12 -2.05
N ASN A 380 -25.61 1.70 -3.23
CA ASN A 380 -26.87 2.12 -3.81
C ASN A 380 -27.02 1.49 -5.19
N GLU A 381 -27.98 0.61 -5.33
CA GLU A 381 -28.36 -0.03 -6.57
C GLU A 381 -29.78 0.38 -6.97
N ALA A 382 -29.94 1.04 -8.11
CA ALA A 382 -31.24 1.48 -8.66
C ALA A 382 -32.13 2.24 -7.64
N GLY A 383 -31.53 2.97 -6.70
CA GLY A 383 -32.22 3.70 -5.64
C GLY A 383 -32.44 2.91 -4.34
N ASN A 384 -32.13 1.63 -4.33
CA ASN A 384 -32.10 0.82 -3.11
C ASN A 384 -30.77 1.00 -2.40
N LYS A 385 -30.81 1.48 -1.17
CA LYS A 385 -29.63 1.71 -0.35
C LYS A 385 -29.44 0.54 0.59
N ILE A 386 -28.25 -0.08 0.50
CA ILE A 386 -27.75 -1.10 1.41
C ILE A 386 -26.67 -0.45 2.26
N SER A 387 -26.70 -0.64 3.57
CA SER A 387 -25.69 -0.16 4.49
C SER A 387 -25.04 -1.34 5.19
N PHE A 388 -23.73 -1.38 5.17
CA PHE A 388 -22.93 -2.39 5.86
C PHE A 388 -22.48 -1.87 7.22
N LYS A 389 -22.14 -2.79 8.11
CA LYS A 389 -21.66 -2.47 9.44
C LYS A 389 -20.20 -2.06 9.40
N ASP A 390 -19.82 -1.19 10.31
CA ASP A 390 -18.44 -0.75 10.49
C ASP A 390 -17.55 -1.82 11.15
N SER A 391 -16.26 -1.73 10.88
CA SER A 391 -15.21 -2.52 11.51
C SER A 391 -14.21 -1.61 12.20
N SER A 392 -13.63 -2.06 13.32
CA SER A 392 -12.65 -1.27 14.05
C SER A 392 -11.56 -2.14 14.68
N ARG A 393 -10.39 -1.53 14.91
CA ARG A 393 -9.26 -2.17 15.57
C ARG A 393 -8.59 -1.22 16.55
N ASN A 394 -8.27 -1.73 17.74
CA ASN A 394 -7.46 -1.06 18.74
C ASN A 394 -6.14 -1.80 18.92
N SER A 395 -5.03 -1.07 18.87
CA SER A 395 -3.69 -1.63 19.01
C SER A 395 -2.88 -0.87 20.03
N ILE A 396 -2.06 -1.59 20.78
CA ILE A 396 -1.03 -1.04 21.67
C ILE A 396 0.30 -1.70 21.35
N ALA A 397 1.36 -0.88 21.24
CA ALA A 397 2.71 -1.38 20.99
C ALA A 397 3.70 -0.79 21.99
N VAL A 398 4.67 -1.58 22.41
CA VAL A 398 5.83 -1.14 23.18
C VAL A 398 7.08 -1.49 22.39
N SER A 399 7.90 -0.48 22.07
CA SER A 399 9.11 -0.63 21.30
C SER A 399 10.34 -0.29 22.13
N PHE A 400 11.37 -1.11 22.03
CA PHE A 400 12.70 -0.88 22.57
C PHE A 400 13.71 -0.71 21.44
N TYR A 401 14.37 0.43 21.39
CA TYR A 401 15.42 0.75 20.40
C TYR A 401 16.79 0.45 21.03
N ALA A 402 17.33 -0.73 20.78
CA ALA A 402 18.65 -1.10 21.29
C ALA A 402 19.75 -0.18 20.70
N SER A 403 19.57 0.24 19.45
CA SER A 403 20.35 1.25 18.74
C SER A 403 19.48 1.96 17.71
N GLU A 404 20.03 2.90 16.94
CA GLU A 404 19.35 3.49 15.77
C GLU A 404 19.09 2.46 14.65
N PHE A 405 19.78 1.30 14.68
CA PHE A 405 19.68 0.24 13.68
C PHE A 405 18.83 -0.95 14.11
N SER A 406 18.35 -1.00 15.36
CA SER A 406 17.66 -2.18 15.84
C SER A 406 16.50 -1.84 16.78
N ARG A 407 15.37 -2.50 16.56
CA ARG A 407 14.13 -2.33 17.30
C ARG A 407 13.54 -3.69 17.64
N LEU A 408 13.13 -3.85 18.91
CA LEU A 408 12.27 -4.93 19.37
C LEU A 408 10.92 -4.34 19.74
N ARG A 409 9.83 -4.87 19.20
CA ARG A 409 8.46 -4.39 19.42
C ARG A 409 7.57 -5.54 19.89
N LEU A 410 6.80 -5.28 20.94
CA LEU A 410 5.68 -6.12 21.36
C LEU A 410 4.38 -5.35 21.08
N GLN A 411 3.48 -5.94 20.30
CA GLN A 411 2.19 -5.35 19.97
C GLN A 411 1.06 -6.31 20.28
N ALA A 412 -0.04 -5.78 20.82
CA ALA A 412 -1.31 -6.48 20.96
C ALA A 412 -2.40 -5.67 20.25
N SER A 413 -3.25 -6.36 19.51
CA SER A 413 -4.37 -5.76 18.77
C SER A 413 -5.67 -6.53 19.05
N GLN A 414 -6.78 -5.80 19.12
CA GLN A 414 -8.13 -6.35 19.13
C GLN A 414 -8.96 -5.66 18.06
N ALA A 415 -9.53 -6.45 17.16
CA ALA A 415 -10.41 -5.98 16.11
C ALA A 415 -11.80 -6.58 16.25
N ASP A 416 -12.82 -5.78 15.96
CA ASP A 416 -14.20 -6.16 15.74
C ASP A 416 -14.45 -5.99 14.22
N LEU A 417 -14.49 -7.09 13.46
CA LEU A 417 -14.58 -7.11 12.01
C LEU A 417 -15.96 -7.58 11.59
N ALA A 418 -16.66 -6.78 10.81
CA ALA A 418 -17.98 -7.07 10.29
C ALA A 418 -17.89 -7.63 8.88
N ASP A 419 -18.51 -8.77 8.63
CA ASP A 419 -18.70 -9.34 7.30
C ASP A 419 -19.97 -8.76 6.60
N GLU A 420 -20.20 -9.14 5.35
CA GLU A 420 -21.32 -8.67 4.55
C GLU A 420 -22.70 -9.05 5.12
N THR A 421 -22.78 -10.11 5.92
CA THR A 421 -24.01 -10.53 6.60
C THR A 421 -24.30 -9.69 7.85
N GLY A 422 -23.37 -8.81 8.24
CA GLY A 422 -23.41 -8.00 9.45
C GLY A 422 -23.00 -8.75 10.71
N LYS A 423 -22.46 -9.97 10.58
CA LYS A 423 -21.84 -10.71 11.68
C LYS A 423 -20.52 -10.05 12.03
N VAL A 424 -20.26 -9.89 13.31
CA VAL A 424 -18.99 -9.31 13.81
C VAL A 424 -18.15 -10.41 14.43
N GLU A 425 -16.94 -10.54 13.90
CA GLU A 425 -15.93 -11.44 14.43
C GLU A 425 -14.89 -10.67 15.25
N LYS A 426 -14.52 -11.23 16.41
CA LYS A 426 -13.46 -10.69 17.26
C LYS A 426 -12.14 -11.35 16.93
N VAL A 427 -11.19 -10.54 16.47
CA VAL A 427 -9.84 -10.98 16.16
C VAL A 427 -8.87 -10.34 17.15
N ASN A 428 -8.15 -11.17 17.90
CA ASN A 428 -7.08 -10.73 18.79
C ASN A 428 -5.75 -11.20 18.22
N GLN A 429 -4.78 -10.30 18.13
CA GLN A 429 -3.47 -10.57 17.56
C GLN A 429 -2.36 -10.15 18.52
N LEU A 430 -1.27 -10.89 18.53
CA LEU A 430 -0.05 -10.59 19.28
C LEU A 430 1.16 -10.73 18.36
N PHE A 431 2.00 -9.69 18.32
CA PHE A 431 3.25 -9.65 17.56
C PHE A 431 4.42 -9.41 18.51
N LEU A 432 5.49 -10.17 18.34
CA LEU A 432 6.82 -9.83 18.83
C LEU A 432 7.73 -9.68 17.62
N GLN A 433 8.02 -8.44 17.23
CA GLN A 433 8.76 -8.11 16.04
C GLN A 433 10.17 -7.65 16.38
N TYR A 434 11.16 -8.11 15.61
CA TYR A 434 12.53 -7.63 15.64
C TYR A 434 12.93 -7.12 14.26
N THR A 435 13.32 -5.86 14.20
CA THR A 435 13.79 -5.21 12.96
C THR A 435 15.26 -4.79 13.15
N HIS A 436 16.08 -5.08 12.17
CA HIS A 436 17.51 -4.70 12.16
C HIS A 436 17.92 -4.15 10.80
N SER A 437 18.55 -2.97 10.80
CA SER A 437 19.07 -2.33 9.59
C SER A 437 20.58 -2.48 9.52
N LEU A 438 21.09 -2.91 8.37
CA LEU A 438 22.51 -3.04 8.06
C LEU A 438 22.87 -2.03 6.96
N GLY A 439 23.95 -1.29 7.12
CA GLY A 439 24.43 -0.31 6.14
C GLY A 439 24.00 1.14 6.47
N GLN A 440 24.06 2.01 5.48
CA GLN A 440 23.63 3.40 5.66
C GLN A 440 22.10 3.47 5.65
N HIS A 441 21.54 3.66 6.82
CA HIS A 441 20.10 3.93 6.95
C HIS A 441 19.81 5.36 6.48
N GLY A 442 18.91 5.49 5.49
CA GLY A 442 18.42 6.81 5.08
C GLY A 442 17.71 7.52 6.24
N ALA A 443 17.83 8.83 6.33
CA ALA A 443 17.07 9.60 7.30
C ALA A 443 15.57 9.36 7.07
N HIS A 444 14.83 9.05 8.15
CA HIS A 444 13.38 8.92 8.08
C HIS A 444 12.78 10.23 7.54
N LYS A 445 11.86 10.12 6.59
CA LYS A 445 11.10 11.28 6.14
C LYS A 445 10.29 11.84 7.32
N PHE A 446 10.18 13.15 7.32
CA PHE A 446 9.33 13.85 8.31
C PHE A 446 7.91 13.34 8.26
#